data_0110a1b2f59377dd65e5846c718ac59c
#
_entry.id   0110a1b2f59377dd65e5846c718ac59c
#
_cell.length_a   1.000
_cell.length_b   1.000
_cell.length_c   1.000
_cell.angle_alpha   90.00
_cell.angle_beta   90.00
_cell.angle_gamma   90.00
#
_symmetry.space_group_name_H-M   'P 1'
#
loop_
_entity.id
_entity.type
_entity.pdbx_description
1 polymer ?
#
loop_
_entity_poly.entity_id
_entity_poly.type
_entity_poly.pdbx_seq_one_letter_code
_entity_poly.pdbx_strand_id
1 'polypeptide(L)'
;MTYYCTNADVSLRLGLDSAQRVRASTRLTSAIRRATVYIDSIYRDYGRNTPSREIATTTLNGSVVAGATSITLTSSSSFSTAGNGNIDGDSFSWSGKSSNDLTGVLGISADHATGATVEEGEMAEALRQICADYAAGIYLQDDAA
;
A
#
# COMPACT_ATOMS: atom_id res chain seq x y z
N MET A 1 10.74 7.73 10.10
CA MET A 1 11.01 7.26 8.73
C MET A 1 9.93 6.30 8.30
N THR A 2 9.35 6.53 7.15
CA THR A 2 8.32 5.67 6.60
C THR A 2 8.97 4.58 5.73
N TYR A 3 8.51 3.34 5.83
CA TYR A 3 9.02 2.21 5.06
C TYR A 3 7.98 1.75 4.03
N TYR A 4 8.40 0.94 3.06
CA TYR A 4 7.49 0.42 2.05
C TYR A 4 6.54 -0.66 2.57
N CYS A 5 6.89 -1.34 3.66
CA CYS A 5 6.02 -2.34 4.29
C CYS A 5 6.08 -2.25 5.81
N THR A 6 5.23 -3.02 6.48
CA THR A 6 5.10 -3.04 7.93
C THR A 6 5.56 -4.37 8.54
N ASN A 7 5.73 -4.38 9.87
CA ASN A 7 6.02 -5.62 10.59
C ASN A 7 4.92 -6.68 10.37
N ALA A 8 3.67 -6.26 10.23
CA ALA A 8 2.55 -7.16 9.96
C ALA A 8 2.68 -7.83 8.59
N ASP A 9 3.07 -7.05 7.57
CA ASP A 9 3.27 -7.58 6.21
C ASP A 9 4.34 -8.68 6.18
N VAL A 10 5.48 -8.44 6.84
CA VAL A 10 6.59 -9.40 6.92
C VAL A 10 6.21 -10.61 7.76
N SER A 11 5.53 -10.40 8.89
CA SER A 11 5.07 -11.48 9.76
C SER A 11 4.15 -12.46 9.04
N LEU A 12 3.29 -11.94 8.18
CA LEU A 12 2.41 -12.76 7.36
C LEU A 12 3.20 -13.67 6.41
N ARG A 13 4.26 -13.16 5.80
CA ARG A 13 5.16 -13.94 4.94
C ARG A 13 5.90 -15.03 5.71
N LEU A 14 6.26 -14.76 6.97
CA LEU A 14 7.01 -15.67 7.83
C LEU A 14 6.11 -16.64 8.62
N GLY A 15 4.79 -16.45 8.58
CA GLY A 15 3.86 -17.25 9.36
C GLY A 15 3.94 -17.00 10.87
N LEU A 16 4.33 -15.81 11.29
CA LEU A 16 4.43 -15.45 12.71
C LEU A 16 3.07 -15.07 13.28
N ASP A 17 2.77 -15.55 14.47
CA ASP A 17 1.61 -15.10 15.24
C ASP A 17 1.86 -13.72 15.89
N SER A 18 0.83 -13.15 16.53
CA SER A 18 0.92 -11.83 17.16
C SER A 18 1.99 -11.75 18.24
N ALA A 19 2.13 -12.78 19.07
CA ALA A 19 3.12 -12.82 20.14
C ALA A 19 4.56 -12.93 19.57
N GLN A 20 4.76 -13.76 18.57
CA GLN A 20 6.04 -13.89 17.88
C GLN A 20 6.44 -12.59 17.21
N ARG A 21 5.48 -11.91 16.55
CA ARG A 21 5.71 -10.61 15.92
C ARG A 21 6.17 -9.55 16.91
N VAL A 22 5.56 -9.50 18.10
CA VAL A 22 5.96 -8.54 19.14
C VAL A 22 7.38 -8.83 19.61
N ARG A 23 7.72 -10.09 19.89
CA ARG A 23 9.08 -10.48 20.31
C ARG A 23 10.14 -10.21 19.23
N ALA A 24 9.78 -10.35 17.97
CA ALA A 24 10.68 -10.16 16.84
C ALA A 24 10.67 -8.73 16.28
N SER A 25 9.96 -7.78 16.90
CA SER A 25 9.69 -6.46 16.32
C SER A 25 10.94 -5.68 15.92
N THR A 26 12.00 -5.71 16.73
CA THR A 26 13.27 -5.03 16.43
C THR A 26 13.96 -5.63 15.21
N ARG A 27 13.99 -6.95 15.10
CA ARG A 27 14.58 -7.66 13.95
C ARG A 27 13.77 -7.45 12.68
N LEU A 28 12.43 -7.47 12.79
CA LEU A 28 11.54 -7.19 11.68
C LEU A 28 11.73 -5.77 11.16
N THR A 29 11.78 -4.79 12.05
CA THR A 29 12.02 -3.38 11.68
C THR A 29 13.38 -3.19 11.02
N SER A 30 14.43 -3.85 11.52
CA SER A 30 15.75 -3.80 10.92
C SER A 30 15.75 -4.40 9.49
N ALA A 31 15.09 -5.54 9.30
CA ALA A 31 14.97 -6.18 7.98
C ALA A 31 14.19 -5.29 7.00
N ILE A 32 13.10 -4.68 7.43
CA ILE A 32 12.28 -3.77 6.63
C ILE A 32 13.08 -2.52 6.22
N ARG A 33 13.84 -1.94 7.15
CA ARG A 33 14.70 -0.80 6.86
C ARG A 33 15.73 -1.14 5.78
N ARG A 34 16.38 -2.28 5.88
CA ARG A 34 17.37 -2.76 4.90
C ARG A 34 16.73 -3.00 3.54
N ALA A 35 15.55 -3.60 3.50
CA ALA A 35 14.79 -3.81 2.27
C ALA A 35 14.40 -2.49 1.62
N THR A 36 13.93 -1.53 2.40
CA THR A 36 13.56 -0.19 1.90
C THR A 36 14.76 0.54 1.29
N VAL A 37 15.90 0.53 1.98
CA VAL A 37 17.14 1.14 1.48
C VAL A 37 17.61 0.48 0.18
N TYR A 38 17.48 -0.83 0.08
CA TYR A 38 17.84 -1.56 -1.13
C TYR A 38 16.94 -1.18 -2.32
N ILE A 39 15.64 -1.09 -2.12
CA ILE A 39 14.70 -0.65 -3.15
C ILE A 39 15.04 0.78 -3.61
N ASP A 40 15.28 1.69 -2.68
CA ASP A 40 15.67 3.07 -2.99
C ASP A 40 16.97 3.12 -3.81
N SER A 41 17.94 2.27 -3.49
CA SER A 41 19.22 2.21 -4.21
C SER A 41 19.06 1.78 -5.67
N ILE A 42 18.17 0.82 -5.93
CA ILE A 42 17.85 0.37 -7.30
C ILE A 42 17.28 1.53 -8.11
N TYR A 43 16.32 2.27 -7.57
CA TYR A 43 15.73 3.41 -8.27
C TYR A 43 16.78 4.49 -8.58
N ARG A 44 17.66 4.79 -7.63
CA ARG A 44 18.77 5.77 -7.84
C ARG A 44 19.77 5.30 -8.90
N ASP A 45 20.12 4.02 -8.90
CA ASP A 45 21.10 3.46 -9.84
C ASP A 45 20.58 3.53 -11.29
N TYR A 46 19.27 3.48 -11.47
CA TYR A 46 18.63 3.66 -12.78
C TYR A 46 18.27 5.12 -13.09
N GLY A 47 18.75 6.08 -12.29
CA GLY A 47 18.50 7.51 -12.50
C GLY A 47 17.02 7.91 -12.34
N ARG A 48 16.25 7.15 -11.56
CA ARG A 48 14.84 7.40 -11.31
C ARG A 48 14.63 7.95 -9.90
N ASN A 49 13.60 8.75 -9.75
CA ASN A 49 13.18 9.20 -8.41
C ASN A 49 12.66 8.00 -7.62
N THR A 50 12.97 7.98 -6.31
CA THR A 50 12.43 6.96 -5.41
C THR A 50 10.91 7.09 -5.33
N PRO A 51 10.17 5.97 -5.28
CA PRO A 51 8.72 6.01 -5.13
C PRO A 51 8.30 6.69 -3.83
N SER A 52 7.12 7.29 -3.84
CA SER A 52 6.53 7.82 -2.61
C SER A 52 6.21 6.66 -1.67
N ARG A 53 6.64 6.78 -0.43
CA ARG A 53 6.30 5.84 0.65
C ARG A 53 5.04 6.26 1.38
N GLU A 54 4.60 7.48 1.15
CA GLU A 54 3.34 7.99 1.67
C GLU A 54 2.25 7.74 0.64
N ILE A 55 1.37 6.82 0.98
CA ILE A 55 0.22 6.50 0.15
C ILE A 55 -0.93 7.39 0.62
N ALA A 56 -1.54 8.12 -0.31
CA ALA A 56 -2.77 8.81 -0.01
C ALA A 56 -3.83 7.78 0.38
N THR A 57 -4.35 7.87 1.59
CA THR A 57 -5.29 6.91 2.16
C THR A 57 -6.47 7.65 2.76
N THR A 58 -7.66 7.13 2.53
CA THR A 58 -8.91 7.61 3.14
C THR A 58 -9.88 6.43 3.24
N THR A 59 -11.13 6.73 3.58
CA THR A 59 -12.21 5.74 3.61
C THR A 59 -13.34 6.16 2.68
N LEU A 60 -14.17 5.20 2.26
CA LEU A 60 -15.39 5.49 1.52
C LEU A 60 -16.40 6.22 2.43
N ASN A 61 -16.98 7.28 1.91
CA ASN A 61 -18.13 7.95 2.49
C ASN A 61 -19.39 7.60 1.68
N GLY A 62 -19.93 6.43 1.97
CA GLY A 62 -21.01 5.81 1.22
C GLY A 62 -20.55 4.48 0.58
N SER A 63 -21.50 3.58 0.38
CA SER A 63 -21.24 2.30 -0.28
C SER A 63 -21.00 2.50 -1.78
N VAL A 64 -20.24 1.59 -2.39
CA VAL A 64 -19.93 1.57 -3.82
C VAL A 64 -20.34 0.21 -4.38
N VAL A 65 -20.97 0.22 -5.56
CA VAL A 65 -21.36 -1.01 -6.25
C VAL A 65 -20.40 -1.30 -7.41
N ALA A 66 -20.31 -2.57 -7.80
CA ALA A 66 -19.55 -2.97 -8.98
C ALA A 66 -19.99 -2.17 -10.21
N GLY A 67 -19.03 -1.69 -10.99
CA GLY A 67 -19.30 -0.86 -12.17
C GLY A 67 -19.58 0.61 -11.88
N ALA A 68 -19.45 1.07 -10.65
CA ALA A 68 -19.62 2.49 -10.29
C ALA A 68 -18.71 3.39 -11.13
N THR A 69 -19.23 4.54 -11.54
CA THR A 69 -18.51 5.56 -12.33
C THR A 69 -18.09 6.77 -11.50
N SER A 70 -18.46 6.80 -10.23
CA SER A 70 -18.11 7.84 -9.26
C SER A 70 -18.07 7.22 -7.87
N ILE A 71 -17.13 7.66 -7.04
CA ILE A 71 -17.04 7.27 -5.63
C ILE A 71 -16.85 8.49 -4.77
N THR A 72 -17.47 8.50 -3.58
CA THR A 72 -17.34 9.58 -2.61
C THR A 72 -16.40 9.16 -1.49
N LEU A 73 -15.39 9.97 -1.22
CA LEU A 73 -14.40 9.76 -0.19
C LEU A 73 -14.71 10.59 1.06
N THR A 74 -14.24 10.14 2.22
CA THR A 74 -14.29 10.95 3.44
C THR A 74 -13.45 12.22 3.28
N SER A 75 -12.29 12.13 2.62
CA SER A 75 -11.46 13.26 2.22
C SER A 75 -10.67 12.91 0.97
N SER A 76 -10.73 13.76 -0.05
CA SER A 76 -9.95 13.62 -1.28
C SER A 76 -8.73 14.54 -1.34
N SER A 77 -8.43 15.28 -0.28
CA SER A 77 -7.42 16.34 -0.29
C SER A 77 -6.02 15.84 -0.65
N SER A 78 -5.68 14.60 -0.27
CA SER A 78 -4.37 13.99 -0.57
C SER A 78 -4.34 13.22 -1.89
N PHE A 79 -5.49 13.06 -2.55
CA PHE A 79 -5.60 12.33 -3.81
C PHE A 79 -5.34 13.23 -5.02
N SER A 80 -4.69 12.68 -6.04
CA SER A 80 -4.46 13.35 -7.32
C SER A 80 -5.78 13.59 -8.05
N THR A 81 -5.81 14.55 -8.98
CA THR A 81 -6.98 14.84 -9.81
C THR A 81 -7.37 13.66 -10.70
N ALA A 82 -6.39 12.90 -11.16
CA ALA A 82 -6.57 11.66 -11.91
C ALA A 82 -5.52 10.65 -11.48
N GLY A 83 -5.82 9.37 -11.50
CA GLY A 83 -4.88 8.35 -11.08
C GLY A 83 -5.48 6.96 -11.01
N ASN A 84 -4.74 6.07 -10.36
CA ASN A 84 -5.13 4.70 -10.07
C ASN A 84 -5.13 4.48 -8.56
N GLY A 85 -5.99 3.62 -8.10
CA GLY A 85 -6.09 3.29 -6.69
C GLY A 85 -6.69 1.91 -6.45
N ASN A 86 -6.91 1.60 -5.18
CA ASN A 86 -7.55 0.35 -4.82
C ASN A 86 -8.45 0.52 -3.59
N ILE A 87 -9.49 -0.32 -3.52
CA ILE A 87 -10.41 -0.46 -2.40
C ILE A 87 -10.40 -1.93 -2.01
N ASP A 88 -9.78 -2.26 -0.87
CA ASP A 88 -9.69 -3.64 -0.36
C ASP A 88 -9.16 -4.64 -1.41
N GLY A 89 -8.17 -4.22 -2.22
CA GLY A 89 -7.58 -5.05 -3.27
C GLY A 89 -8.27 -4.98 -4.62
N ASP A 90 -9.36 -4.24 -4.75
CA ASP A 90 -10.08 -4.01 -6.01
C ASP A 90 -9.51 -2.77 -6.68
N SER A 91 -8.76 -2.95 -7.77
CA SER A 91 -8.07 -1.87 -8.47
C SER A 91 -9.03 -1.08 -9.35
N PHE A 92 -8.89 0.24 -9.34
CA PHE A 92 -9.70 1.14 -10.15
C PHE A 92 -8.88 2.34 -10.62
N SER A 93 -9.42 3.09 -11.59
CA SER A 93 -8.86 4.36 -12.05
C SER A 93 -9.93 5.45 -12.02
N TRP A 94 -9.48 6.71 -11.98
CA TRP A 94 -10.37 7.87 -12.10
C TRP A 94 -9.72 8.92 -12.97
N SER A 95 -10.54 9.75 -13.61
CA SER A 95 -10.08 10.79 -14.53
C SER A 95 -10.37 12.21 -14.06
N GLY A 96 -11.13 12.37 -12.98
CA GLY A 96 -11.46 13.68 -12.43
C GLY A 96 -11.74 13.63 -10.94
N LYS A 97 -11.75 14.81 -10.32
CA LYS A 97 -12.05 14.98 -8.91
C LYS A 97 -12.91 16.23 -8.73
N SER A 98 -14.01 16.10 -8.01
CA SER A 98 -14.92 17.20 -7.71
C SER A 98 -15.30 17.12 -6.24
N SER A 99 -14.84 18.09 -5.42
CA SER A 99 -14.96 18.02 -3.97
C SER A 99 -14.35 16.72 -3.44
N ASN A 100 -15.11 15.90 -2.70
CA ASN A 100 -14.65 14.59 -2.22
C ASN A 100 -15.01 13.42 -3.14
N ASP A 101 -15.50 13.71 -4.34
CA ASP A 101 -15.86 12.69 -5.33
C ASP A 101 -14.70 12.47 -6.32
N LEU A 102 -14.38 11.21 -6.56
CA LEU A 102 -13.59 10.79 -7.72
C LEU A 102 -14.56 10.48 -8.85
N THR A 103 -14.33 11.05 -10.03
CA THR A 103 -15.22 10.97 -11.19
C THR A 103 -14.53 10.27 -12.35
N GLY A 104 -15.32 9.78 -13.33
CA GLY A 104 -14.77 8.99 -14.41
C GLY A 104 -14.12 7.68 -13.93
N VAL A 105 -14.70 7.07 -12.91
CA VAL A 105 -14.18 5.84 -12.28
C VAL A 105 -14.41 4.65 -13.19
N LEU A 106 -13.39 3.82 -13.34
CA LEU A 106 -13.42 2.56 -14.10
C LEU A 106 -12.72 1.46 -13.29
N GLY A 107 -13.21 0.23 -13.41
CA GLY A 107 -12.53 -0.94 -12.88
C GLY A 107 -13.06 -1.46 -11.54
N ILE A 108 -14.09 -0.84 -10.94
CA ILE A 108 -14.71 -1.37 -9.73
C ILE A 108 -15.40 -2.69 -10.07
N SER A 109 -14.85 -3.79 -9.57
CA SER A 109 -15.32 -5.15 -9.90
C SER A 109 -16.20 -5.78 -8.82
N ALA A 110 -16.25 -5.20 -7.64
CA ALA A 110 -17.02 -5.71 -6.50
C ALA A 110 -17.73 -4.58 -5.74
N ASP A 111 -18.72 -4.94 -4.94
CA ASP A 111 -19.37 -4.00 -4.03
C ASP A 111 -18.48 -3.74 -2.82
N HIS A 112 -18.46 -2.49 -2.35
CA HIS A 112 -17.69 -2.10 -1.17
C HIS A 112 -18.58 -1.31 -0.21
N ALA A 113 -18.49 -1.63 1.07
CA ALA A 113 -19.26 -0.96 2.11
C ALA A 113 -18.66 0.41 2.45
N THR A 114 -19.49 1.33 2.97
CA THR A 114 -19.00 2.57 3.57
C THR A 114 -17.95 2.28 4.64
N GLY A 115 -16.92 3.10 4.72
CA GLY A 115 -15.80 2.90 5.65
C GLY A 115 -14.67 2.02 5.12
N ALA A 116 -14.83 1.37 3.94
CA ALA A 116 -13.76 0.61 3.31
C ALA A 116 -12.56 1.52 3.02
N THR A 117 -11.35 1.01 3.19
CA THR A 117 -10.12 1.76 2.96
C THR A 117 -9.87 1.95 1.47
N VAL A 118 -9.61 3.20 1.08
CA VAL A 118 -9.25 3.60 -0.28
C VAL A 118 -7.82 4.11 -0.29
N GLU A 119 -6.99 3.58 -1.17
CA GLU A 119 -5.59 3.99 -1.32
C GLU A 119 -5.32 4.42 -2.76
N GLU A 120 -4.51 5.46 -2.95
CA GLU A 120 -4.02 5.87 -4.26
C GLU A 120 -2.76 5.07 -4.62
N GLY A 121 -2.73 4.49 -5.83
CA GLY A 121 -1.56 3.88 -6.44
C GLY A 121 -1.54 2.36 -6.39
N GLU A 122 -1.60 1.72 -7.54
CA GLU A 122 -1.34 0.28 -7.70
C GLU A 122 0.12 -0.06 -7.40
N MET A 123 1.02 0.84 -7.78
CA MET A 123 2.46 0.69 -7.61
C MET A 123 2.85 0.55 -6.13
N ALA A 124 2.14 1.23 -5.24
CA ALA A 124 2.42 1.19 -3.81
C ALA A 124 2.17 -0.20 -3.21
N GLU A 125 1.12 -0.90 -3.62
CA GLU A 125 0.86 -2.26 -3.15
C GLU A 125 1.92 -3.25 -3.68
N ALA A 126 2.29 -3.14 -4.95
CA ALA A 126 3.36 -3.98 -5.51
C ALA A 126 4.68 -3.77 -4.76
N LEU A 127 5.05 -2.53 -4.45
CA LEU A 127 6.24 -2.22 -3.67
C LEU A 127 6.16 -2.73 -2.23
N ARG A 128 4.99 -2.67 -1.62
CA ARG A 128 4.74 -3.22 -0.28
C ARG A 128 5.00 -4.73 -0.28
N GLN A 129 4.47 -5.46 -1.27
CA GLN A 129 4.67 -6.90 -1.41
C GLN A 129 6.14 -7.24 -1.66
N ILE A 130 6.82 -6.54 -2.55
CA ILE A 130 8.25 -6.74 -2.83
C ILE A 130 9.08 -6.46 -1.59
N CYS A 131 8.80 -5.38 -0.87
CA CYS A 131 9.51 -5.05 0.36
C CYS A 131 9.31 -6.14 1.42
N ALA A 132 8.08 -6.62 1.61
CA ALA A 132 7.76 -7.68 2.58
C ALA A 132 8.49 -8.99 2.25
N ASP A 133 8.51 -9.39 0.98
CA ASP A 133 9.23 -10.59 0.53
C ASP A 133 10.74 -10.47 0.76
N TYR A 134 11.31 -9.33 0.41
CA TYR A 134 12.74 -9.08 0.58
C TYR A 134 13.14 -9.02 2.06
N ALA A 135 12.35 -8.33 2.88
CA ALA A 135 12.55 -8.23 4.33
C ALA A 135 12.43 -9.62 5.00
N ALA A 136 11.48 -10.44 4.59
CA ALA A 136 11.36 -11.82 5.08
C ALA A 136 12.63 -12.63 4.78
N GLY A 137 13.18 -12.51 3.57
CA GLY A 137 14.45 -13.13 3.21
C GLY A 137 15.61 -12.67 4.08
N ILE A 138 15.74 -11.38 4.34
CA ILE A 138 16.76 -10.81 5.24
C ILE A 138 16.59 -11.35 6.66
N TYR A 139 15.37 -11.37 7.18
CA TYR A 139 15.07 -11.89 8.51
C TYR A 139 15.52 -13.34 8.67
N LEU A 140 15.23 -14.19 7.67
CA LEU A 140 15.62 -15.60 7.70
C LEU A 140 17.14 -15.79 7.62
N GLN A 141 17.85 -14.95 6.85
CA GLN A 141 19.32 -14.98 6.81
C GLN A 141 19.93 -14.62 8.17
N ASP A 142 19.41 -13.59 8.82
CA ASP A 142 19.87 -13.18 10.15
C ASP A 142 19.59 -14.24 11.21
N ASP A 143 18.49 -14.99 11.07
CA ASP A 143 18.12 -16.08 11.98
C ASP A 143 19.01 -17.32 11.79
N ALA A 144 19.51 -17.54 10.59
CA ALA A 144 20.39 -18.66 10.26
C ALA A 144 21.86 -18.44 10.68
N ALA A 145 22.23 -17.22 11.02
CA ALA A 145 23.62 -16.84 11.36
C ALA A 145 24.02 -17.22 12.79
#